data_db8c2f590307bc4bfaea961c8a92ac6a
#
_entry.id   db8c2f590307bc4bfaea961c8a92ac6a
#
_cell.length_a   1.000
_cell.length_b   1.000
_cell.length_c   1.000
_cell.angle_alpha   90.00
_cell.angle_beta   90.00
_cell.angle_gamma   90.00
#
_symmetry.space_group_name_H-M   'P 1'
#
loop_
_entity.id
_entity.type
_entity.pdbx_description
1 polymer ?
#
loop_
_entity_poly.entity_id
_entity_poly.type
_entity_poly.pdbx_seq_one_letter_code
_entity_poly.pdbx_strand_id
1 'polypeptide(L)'
;MRTKLVILLCITLLIYPVSYAQDFPKMEETSRLKKLEPPKGKVRMVLDTDTYNEIDDQFALSYAYLSKEKISLEAVYAAPYFNDRSTSAGDGMEKSYQEILRLLKMLGKSPDNFAFRGSDRYLEDITRPVKSEAALDLIKKAMASSPDDPLYVVPVGCITNIASAILIEPKIIERIVIVWLGGNSLDWPHQKEFNLMQDVKAAQVVLNSGVPIVIMPCQPVVSHFHTTIPELEYYLKGKNALSDYLLKSTVEYSKGAETWSKVIWDVTAVAWLVNPSWIPSNLVHSPVLTDQVTYSVDRSRHFIRMATTLNRDDIFRDLFNKLAGMK
;
A
#
# COMPACT_ATOMS: atom_id res chain seq x y z
N MET A 1 44.76 -67.43 5.96
CA MET A 1 43.91 -66.56 5.15
C MET A 1 43.57 -65.32 6.01
N ARG A 2 44.08 -64.15 5.67
CA ARG A 2 43.80 -62.87 6.37
C ARG A 2 42.82 -62.09 5.50
N THR A 3 41.57 -61.98 5.95
CA THR A 3 40.52 -61.24 5.30
C THR A 3 40.74 -59.74 5.56
N LYS A 4 41.02 -58.96 4.51
CA LYS A 4 41.09 -57.50 4.59
C LYS A 4 39.68 -56.91 4.55
N LEU A 5 39.27 -56.24 5.62
CA LEU A 5 38.07 -55.47 5.66
C LEU A 5 38.30 -54.10 5.01
N VAL A 6 37.61 -53.81 3.89
CA VAL A 6 37.64 -52.52 3.24
C VAL A 6 36.43 -51.72 3.79
N ILE A 7 36.72 -50.68 4.60
CA ILE A 7 35.70 -49.74 5.06
C ILE A 7 35.55 -48.68 3.99
N LEU A 8 34.38 -48.68 3.32
CA LEU A 8 33.97 -47.64 2.36
C LEU A 8 33.40 -46.46 3.13
N LEU A 9 34.14 -45.36 3.22
CA LEU A 9 33.67 -44.12 3.88
C LEU A 9 32.82 -43.33 2.88
N CYS A 10 31.47 -43.42 2.99
CA CYS A 10 30.57 -42.56 2.23
C CYS A 10 30.54 -41.16 2.84
N ILE A 11 31.24 -40.21 2.21
CA ILE A 11 31.14 -38.78 2.53
C ILE A 11 29.86 -38.27 1.85
N THR A 12 28.77 -38.12 2.59
CA THR A 12 27.59 -37.38 2.17
C THR A 12 27.90 -35.90 2.23
N LEU A 13 28.14 -35.25 1.10
CA LEU A 13 28.16 -33.81 0.97
C LEU A 13 26.74 -33.29 1.25
N LEU A 14 26.52 -32.75 2.43
CA LEU A 14 25.34 -31.93 2.74
C LEU A 14 25.49 -30.61 1.96
N ILE A 15 24.86 -30.53 0.78
CA ILE A 15 24.72 -29.30 0.04
C ILE A 15 23.62 -28.51 0.80
N TYR A 16 24.02 -27.62 1.71
CA TYR A 16 23.12 -26.63 2.25
C TYR A 16 22.75 -25.68 1.11
N PRO A 17 21.44 -25.43 0.83
CA PRO A 17 21.08 -24.40 -0.10
C PRO A 17 21.60 -23.07 0.45
N VAL A 18 22.54 -22.46 -0.24
CA VAL A 18 22.95 -21.08 0.03
C VAL A 18 21.72 -20.23 -0.28
N SER A 19 21.00 -19.82 0.74
CA SER A 19 19.96 -18.81 0.62
C SER A 19 20.66 -17.52 0.22
N TYR A 20 20.60 -17.16 -1.05
CA TYR A 20 20.99 -15.82 -1.49
C TYR A 20 19.97 -14.84 -0.91
N ALA A 21 20.28 -14.30 0.26
CA ALA A 21 19.60 -13.12 0.73
C ALA A 21 19.79 -12.04 -0.35
N GLN A 22 18.70 -11.51 -0.87
CA GLN A 22 18.78 -10.43 -1.85
C GLN A 22 19.49 -9.24 -1.20
N ASP A 23 20.60 -8.80 -1.82
CA ASP A 23 21.41 -7.71 -1.30
C ASP A 23 20.77 -6.38 -1.73
N PHE A 24 19.95 -5.80 -0.86
CA PHE A 24 19.36 -4.48 -1.08
C PHE A 24 20.39 -3.37 -0.85
N PRO A 25 20.31 -2.25 -1.59
CA PRO A 25 21.16 -1.08 -1.34
C PRO A 25 21.10 -0.64 0.12
N LYS A 26 22.25 -0.44 0.75
CA LYS A 26 22.32 0.08 2.12
C LYS A 26 22.17 1.60 2.08
N MET A 27 21.04 2.08 2.55
CA MET A 27 20.79 3.50 2.73
C MET A 27 21.36 3.97 4.08
N GLU A 28 22.09 5.10 4.07
CA GLU A 28 22.51 5.76 5.30
C GLU A 28 21.29 6.16 6.15
N GLU A 29 21.35 5.87 7.46
CA GLU A 29 20.21 6.09 8.36
C GLU A 29 19.78 7.55 8.43
N THR A 30 20.72 8.49 8.37
CA THR A 30 20.43 9.93 8.32
C THR A 30 19.61 10.32 7.07
N SER A 31 19.90 9.72 5.91
CA SER A 31 19.14 9.91 4.66
C SER A 31 17.74 9.32 4.78
N ARG A 32 17.61 8.13 5.41
CA ARG A 32 16.32 7.48 5.65
C ARG A 32 15.46 8.32 6.58
N LEU A 33 15.99 8.78 7.69
CA LEU A 33 15.27 9.62 8.66
C LEU A 33 14.75 10.90 8.01
N LYS A 34 15.57 11.57 7.16
CA LYS A 34 15.16 12.74 6.40
C LYS A 34 13.96 12.44 5.49
N LYS A 35 13.94 11.28 4.80
CA LYS A 35 12.84 10.85 3.94
C LYS A 35 11.58 10.46 4.71
N LEU A 36 11.72 10.03 5.95
CA LEU A 36 10.62 9.69 6.84
C LEU A 36 10.00 10.92 7.52
N GLU A 37 10.60 12.10 7.40
CA GLU A 37 9.95 13.33 7.85
C GLU A 37 8.68 13.61 7.05
N PRO A 38 7.62 14.12 7.69
CA PRO A 38 6.43 14.57 7.00
C PRO A 38 6.74 15.57 5.90
N PRO A 39 6.16 15.43 4.70
CA PRO A 39 6.46 16.32 3.59
C PRO A 39 6.01 17.76 3.84
N LYS A 40 6.81 18.74 3.40
CA LYS A 40 6.56 20.19 3.62
C LYS A 40 6.03 20.91 2.38
N GLY A 41 5.54 20.23 1.39
CA GLY A 41 5.10 20.88 0.15
C GLY A 41 4.25 19.95 -0.69
N LYS A 42 4.13 20.31 -1.97
CA LYS A 42 3.47 19.44 -2.95
C LYS A 42 4.38 18.27 -3.28
N VAL A 43 3.84 17.08 -3.24
CA VAL A 43 4.58 15.84 -3.50
C VAL A 43 4.16 15.19 -4.82
N ARG A 44 5.08 14.50 -5.46
CA ARG A 44 4.82 13.56 -6.56
C ARG A 44 4.35 12.24 -5.97
N MET A 45 3.27 11.68 -6.49
CA MET A 45 2.64 10.49 -5.92
C MET A 45 2.17 9.53 -7.00
N VAL A 46 2.28 8.24 -6.73
CA VAL A 46 1.54 7.17 -7.40
C VAL A 46 0.67 6.44 -6.38
N LEU A 47 -0.53 6.02 -6.78
CA LEU A 47 -1.47 5.26 -5.95
C LEU A 47 -1.50 3.83 -6.44
N ASP A 48 -1.35 2.85 -5.54
CA ASP A 48 -1.52 1.42 -5.81
C ASP A 48 -2.72 0.92 -5.00
N THR A 49 -3.78 0.45 -5.67
CA THR A 49 -5.12 0.30 -5.09
C THR A 49 -5.86 -0.90 -5.64
N ASP A 50 -6.53 -1.66 -4.78
CA ASP A 50 -7.41 -2.76 -5.15
C ASP A 50 -8.89 -2.32 -5.23
N THR A 51 -9.12 -1.25 -5.95
CA THR A 51 -10.26 -0.32 -6.05
C THR A 51 -11.65 -0.99 -6.10
N TYR A 52 -11.77 -2.26 -6.43
CA TYR A 52 -13.04 -3.00 -6.46
C TYR A 52 -13.19 -4.00 -5.31
N ASN A 53 -12.18 -4.11 -4.44
CA ASN A 53 -12.21 -4.97 -3.26
C ASN A 53 -13.32 -4.55 -2.28
N GLU A 54 -13.32 -3.30 -1.86
CA GLU A 54 -14.31 -2.67 -1.00
C GLU A 54 -14.89 -1.40 -1.66
N ILE A 55 -15.02 -0.29 -0.89
CA ILE A 55 -15.53 0.99 -1.41
C ILE A 55 -14.68 2.20 -1.02
N ASP A 56 -13.71 2.04 -0.17
CA ASP A 56 -12.89 3.13 0.37
C ASP A 56 -11.73 3.52 -0.55
N ASP A 57 -11.22 2.62 -1.34
CA ASP A 57 -10.29 2.89 -2.45
C ASP A 57 -10.80 3.97 -3.40
N GLN A 58 -12.09 3.92 -3.73
CA GLN A 58 -12.73 4.89 -4.64
C GLN A 58 -12.68 6.30 -4.04
N PHE A 59 -12.87 6.42 -2.72
CA PHE A 59 -12.69 7.67 -1.99
C PHE A 59 -11.22 8.10 -1.99
N ALA A 60 -10.29 7.18 -1.75
CA ALA A 60 -8.86 7.47 -1.71
C ALA A 60 -8.32 7.96 -3.06
N LEU A 61 -8.67 7.29 -4.18
CA LEU A 61 -8.30 7.72 -5.52
C LEU A 61 -8.86 9.10 -5.84
N SER A 62 -10.17 9.31 -5.55
CA SER A 62 -10.83 10.59 -5.79
C SER A 62 -10.20 11.71 -4.97
N TYR A 63 -9.90 11.44 -3.70
CA TYR A 63 -9.26 12.39 -2.80
C TYR A 63 -7.85 12.76 -3.25
N ALA A 64 -7.04 11.77 -3.64
CA ALA A 64 -5.70 12.01 -4.18
C ALA A 64 -5.74 12.89 -5.42
N TYR A 65 -6.64 12.59 -6.37
CA TYR A 65 -6.78 13.36 -7.62
C TYR A 65 -7.27 14.78 -7.38
N LEU A 66 -8.16 14.99 -6.43
CA LEU A 66 -8.73 16.31 -6.10
C LEU A 66 -7.82 17.15 -5.22
N SER A 67 -6.81 16.58 -4.57
CA SER A 67 -5.86 17.28 -3.69
C SER A 67 -4.69 17.92 -4.46
N LYS A 68 -4.95 18.54 -5.60
CA LYS A 68 -3.93 19.07 -6.55
C LYS A 68 -2.97 20.09 -5.95
N GLU A 69 -3.36 20.79 -4.90
CA GLU A 69 -2.53 21.75 -4.17
C GLU A 69 -1.41 21.08 -3.35
N LYS A 70 -1.61 19.80 -2.98
CA LYS A 70 -0.69 19.02 -2.16
C LYS A 70 -0.08 17.83 -2.90
N ILE A 71 -0.78 17.28 -3.87
CA ILE A 71 -0.43 16.05 -4.55
C ILE A 71 -0.37 16.28 -6.07
N SER A 72 0.72 15.83 -6.68
CA SER A 72 0.82 15.59 -8.12
C SER A 72 0.66 14.09 -8.34
N LEU A 73 -0.58 13.63 -8.54
CA LEU A 73 -0.85 12.23 -8.84
C LEU A 73 -0.37 11.92 -10.26
N GLU A 74 0.62 11.03 -10.39
CA GLU A 74 1.29 10.71 -11.65
C GLU A 74 0.85 9.40 -12.29
N ALA A 75 0.35 8.46 -11.47
CA ALA A 75 -0.21 7.19 -11.93
C ALA A 75 -1.11 6.56 -10.87
N VAL A 76 -1.96 5.62 -11.36
CA VAL A 76 -2.75 4.71 -10.52
C VAL A 76 -2.51 3.29 -11.00
N TYR A 77 -2.17 2.41 -10.07
CA TYR A 77 -1.88 1.00 -10.31
C TYR A 77 -2.97 0.13 -9.73
N ALA A 78 -3.46 -0.84 -10.51
CA ALA A 78 -4.41 -1.81 -10.01
C ALA A 78 -3.67 -2.90 -9.22
N ALA A 79 -3.93 -3.01 -7.92
CA ALA A 79 -3.40 -4.07 -7.08
C ALA A 79 -4.23 -5.36 -7.22
N PRO A 80 -3.62 -6.55 -7.09
CA PRO A 80 -4.36 -7.79 -7.02
C PRO A 80 -5.07 -7.92 -5.68
N TYR A 81 -6.27 -8.56 -5.67
CA TYR A 81 -6.93 -8.99 -4.46
C TYR A 81 -7.74 -10.27 -4.69
N PHE A 82 -7.95 -11.04 -3.63
CA PHE A 82 -8.78 -12.24 -3.68
C PHE A 82 -9.71 -12.33 -2.46
N ASN A 83 -11.00 -12.26 -2.73
CA ASN A 83 -12.08 -12.45 -1.76
C ASN A 83 -13.35 -12.95 -2.47
N ASP A 84 -14.52 -12.83 -1.84
CA ASP A 84 -15.82 -13.23 -2.40
C ASP A 84 -16.28 -12.40 -3.61
N ARG A 85 -15.61 -11.30 -3.92
CA ARG A 85 -15.87 -10.45 -5.10
C ARG A 85 -14.97 -10.77 -6.29
N SER A 86 -14.03 -11.72 -6.16
CA SER A 86 -13.11 -12.10 -7.24
C SER A 86 -12.91 -13.62 -7.28
N THR A 87 -12.57 -14.15 -8.45
CA THR A 87 -12.31 -15.58 -8.67
C THR A 87 -10.83 -15.95 -8.52
N SER A 88 -9.96 -14.95 -8.58
CA SER A 88 -8.51 -15.06 -8.39
C SER A 88 -7.92 -13.69 -8.09
N ALA A 89 -6.65 -13.63 -7.68
CA ALA A 89 -5.93 -12.37 -7.49
C ALA A 89 -5.87 -11.54 -8.80
N GLY A 90 -5.65 -12.21 -9.94
CA GLY A 90 -5.63 -11.57 -11.25
C GLY A 90 -7.00 -11.05 -11.70
N ASP A 91 -8.08 -11.77 -11.41
CA ASP A 91 -9.45 -11.29 -11.64
C ASP A 91 -9.75 -10.07 -10.76
N GLY A 92 -9.30 -10.08 -9.51
CA GLY A 92 -9.39 -8.93 -8.60
C GLY A 92 -8.65 -7.71 -9.16
N MET A 93 -7.42 -7.89 -9.62
CA MET A 93 -6.64 -6.83 -10.25
C MET A 93 -7.36 -6.25 -11.49
N GLU A 94 -7.89 -7.09 -12.37
CA GLU A 94 -8.60 -6.60 -13.57
C GLU A 94 -9.89 -5.84 -13.21
N LYS A 95 -10.65 -6.31 -12.20
CA LYS A 95 -11.81 -5.58 -11.68
C LYS A 95 -11.44 -4.23 -11.10
N SER A 96 -10.34 -4.17 -10.34
CA SER A 96 -9.79 -2.90 -9.82
C SER A 96 -9.37 -1.97 -10.96
N TYR A 97 -8.72 -2.49 -12.00
CA TYR A 97 -8.37 -1.70 -13.18
C TYR A 97 -9.59 -1.09 -13.87
N GLN A 98 -10.66 -1.88 -14.07
CA GLN A 98 -11.89 -1.38 -14.67
C GLN A 98 -12.58 -0.31 -13.81
N GLU A 99 -12.51 -0.46 -12.48
CA GLU A 99 -13.06 0.54 -11.56
C GLU A 99 -12.22 1.82 -11.57
N ILE A 100 -10.89 1.72 -11.63
CA ILE A 100 -10.01 2.89 -11.83
C ILE A 100 -10.41 3.64 -13.10
N LEU A 101 -10.61 2.95 -14.22
CA LEU A 101 -11.04 3.60 -15.48
C LEU A 101 -12.38 4.34 -15.33
N ARG A 102 -13.33 3.76 -14.61
CA ARG A 102 -14.63 4.38 -14.33
C ARG A 102 -14.47 5.67 -13.53
N LEU A 103 -13.68 5.65 -12.47
CA LEU A 103 -13.43 6.82 -11.62
C LEU A 103 -12.68 7.91 -12.39
N LEU A 104 -11.66 7.55 -13.16
CA LEU A 104 -10.93 8.52 -14.00
C LEU A 104 -11.82 9.20 -15.02
N LYS A 105 -12.76 8.46 -15.63
CA LYS A 105 -13.77 9.04 -16.53
C LYS A 105 -14.64 10.09 -15.81
N MET A 106 -15.09 9.81 -14.59
CA MET A 106 -15.88 10.76 -13.79
C MET A 106 -15.04 11.98 -13.38
N LEU A 107 -13.74 11.79 -13.15
CA LEU A 107 -12.78 12.85 -12.82
C LEU A 107 -12.31 13.64 -14.06
N GLY A 108 -12.77 13.30 -15.26
CA GLY A 108 -12.35 13.94 -16.51
C GLY A 108 -10.88 13.71 -16.86
N LYS A 109 -10.28 12.59 -16.41
CA LYS A 109 -8.86 12.25 -16.62
C LYS A 109 -8.74 11.10 -17.63
N SER A 110 -7.90 11.29 -18.69
CA SER A 110 -7.50 10.19 -19.57
C SER A 110 -6.72 9.13 -18.77
N PRO A 111 -6.99 7.82 -18.96
CA PRO A 111 -6.21 6.74 -18.38
C PRO A 111 -4.86 6.52 -19.06
N ASP A 112 -4.64 7.08 -20.26
CA ASP A 112 -3.43 6.86 -21.05
C ASP A 112 -2.16 7.31 -20.32
N ASN A 113 -1.19 6.40 -20.19
CA ASN A 113 0.04 6.61 -19.43
C ASN A 113 -0.20 7.03 -17.96
N PHE A 114 -1.38 6.69 -17.42
CA PHE A 114 -1.78 7.08 -16.07
C PHE A 114 -2.37 5.91 -15.25
N ALA A 115 -3.16 5.04 -15.86
CA ALA A 115 -3.67 3.82 -15.23
C ALA A 115 -2.96 2.59 -15.79
N PHE A 116 -2.49 1.71 -14.91
CA PHE A 116 -1.72 0.53 -15.30
C PHE A 116 -2.23 -0.72 -14.58
N ARG A 117 -2.25 -1.85 -15.31
CA ARG A 117 -2.50 -3.15 -14.72
C ARG A 117 -1.33 -3.58 -13.84
N GLY A 118 -1.65 -4.07 -12.66
CA GLY A 118 -0.69 -4.61 -11.72
C GLY A 118 -0.40 -6.09 -11.92
N SER A 119 0.10 -6.69 -10.85
CA SER A 119 0.41 -8.10 -10.77
C SER A 119 -0.87 -8.94 -10.90
N ASP A 120 -0.81 -10.03 -11.63
CA ASP A 120 -1.93 -10.97 -11.82
C ASP A 120 -2.00 -12.07 -10.76
N ARG A 121 -1.02 -12.10 -9.85
CA ARG A 121 -0.86 -13.04 -8.75
C ARG A 121 0.00 -12.46 -7.64
N TYR A 122 0.01 -13.09 -6.48
CA TYR A 122 0.91 -12.78 -5.37
C TYR A 122 2.32 -13.34 -5.60
N LEU A 123 3.29 -12.91 -4.79
CA LEU A 123 4.65 -13.46 -4.85
C LEU A 123 4.64 -14.93 -4.41
N GLU A 124 5.22 -15.78 -5.24
CA GLU A 124 5.48 -17.18 -4.88
C GLU A 124 6.69 -17.33 -3.95
N ASP A 125 7.61 -16.37 -4.05
CA ASP A 125 8.90 -16.39 -3.36
C ASP A 125 9.40 -14.95 -3.16
N ILE A 126 10.13 -14.70 -2.06
CA ILE A 126 10.69 -13.38 -1.72
C ILE A 126 11.79 -12.89 -2.68
N THR A 127 12.25 -13.74 -3.60
CA THR A 127 13.29 -13.42 -4.59
C THR A 127 12.76 -13.34 -6.02
N ARG A 128 11.50 -13.75 -6.27
CA ARG A 128 10.89 -13.81 -7.61
C ARG A 128 9.81 -12.78 -7.79
N PRO A 129 10.09 -11.67 -8.51
CA PRO A 129 9.09 -10.64 -8.76
C PRO A 129 8.01 -11.09 -9.75
N VAL A 130 6.83 -10.51 -9.64
CA VAL A 130 5.80 -10.57 -10.68
C VAL A 130 5.95 -9.34 -11.57
N LYS A 131 6.36 -9.55 -12.81
CA LYS A 131 6.51 -8.45 -13.78
C LYS A 131 5.14 -7.99 -14.27
N SER A 132 4.82 -6.72 -14.06
CA SER A 132 3.56 -6.09 -14.46
C SER A 132 3.81 -4.70 -15.06
N GLU A 133 2.81 -4.13 -15.75
CA GLU A 133 2.87 -2.76 -16.24
C GLU A 133 3.09 -1.77 -15.10
N ALA A 134 2.37 -1.95 -13.98
CA ALA A 134 2.49 -1.12 -12.78
C ALA A 134 3.89 -1.15 -12.19
N ALA A 135 4.49 -2.34 -12.01
CA ALA A 135 5.84 -2.46 -11.46
C ALA A 135 6.88 -1.79 -12.36
N LEU A 136 6.75 -1.93 -13.68
CA LEU A 136 7.67 -1.30 -14.64
C LEU A 136 7.51 0.21 -14.72
N ASP A 137 6.28 0.74 -14.67
CA ASP A 137 6.03 2.18 -14.63
C ASP A 137 6.51 2.80 -13.32
N LEU A 138 6.30 2.11 -12.17
CA LEU A 138 6.86 2.52 -10.89
C LEU A 138 8.37 2.66 -10.94
N ILE A 139 9.08 1.65 -11.47
CA ILE A 139 10.53 1.70 -11.65
C ILE A 139 10.92 2.91 -12.51
N LYS A 140 10.28 3.10 -13.65
CA LYS A 140 10.55 4.22 -14.57
C LYS A 140 10.40 5.57 -13.86
N LYS A 141 9.31 5.79 -13.13
CA LYS A 141 9.05 7.04 -12.41
C LYS A 141 10.00 7.24 -11.22
N ALA A 142 10.28 6.18 -10.47
CA ALA A 142 11.21 6.22 -9.35
C ALA A 142 12.63 6.54 -9.84
N MET A 143 13.09 5.91 -10.92
CA MET A 143 14.42 6.16 -11.48
C MET A 143 14.56 7.55 -12.11
N ALA A 144 13.45 8.17 -12.51
CA ALA A 144 13.41 9.58 -12.94
C ALA A 144 13.38 10.59 -11.78
N SER A 145 13.17 10.11 -10.53
CA SER A 145 13.20 10.93 -9.32
C SER A 145 14.62 11.08 -8.79
N SER A 146 14.88 12.16 -8.02
CA SER A 146 16.13 12.29 -7.28
C SER A 146 15.98 11.77 -5.84
N PRO A 147 17.08 11.42 -5.15
CA PRO A 147 17.02 11.08 -3.73
C PRO A 147 16.52 12.23 -2.84
N ASP A 148 16.67 13.50 -3.27
CA ASP A 148 16.21 14.67 -2.52
C ASP A 148 14.76 15.07 -2.84
N ASP A 149 14.20 14.58 -3.96
CA ASP A 149 12.80 14.76 -4.37
C ASP A 149 12.19 13.36 -4.70
N PRO A 150 11.93 12.54 -3.67
CA PRO A 150 11.47 11.18 -3.87
C PRO A 150 10.03 11.11 -4.39
N LEU A 151 9.73 10.04 -5.11
CA LEU A 151 8.37 9.68 -5.46
C LEU A 151 7.67 9.04 -4.25
N TYR A 152 6.52 9.56 -3.85
CA TYR A 152 5.68 8.92 -2.86
C TYR A 152 4.85 7.82 -3.50
N VAL A 153 4.99 6.60 -2.99
CA VAL A 153 4.26 5.42 -3.44
C VAL A 153 3.24 5.06 -2.37
N VAL A 154 1.97 5.13 -2.70
CA VAL A 154 0.87 4.97 -1.73
C VAL A 154 0.10 3.69 -2.04
N PRO A 155 0.52 2.54 -1.49
CA PRO A 155 -0.28 1.33 -1.57
C PRO A 155 -1.40 1.38 -0.53
N VAL A 156 -2.61 1.07 -0.99
CA VAL A 156 -3.81 0.92 -0.15
C VAL A 156 -4.48 -0.45 -0.35
N GLY A 157 -3.81 -1.35 -1.07
CA GLY A 157 -4.08 -2.76 -1.21
C GLY A 157 -2.88 -3.62 -0.80
N CYS A 158 -2.83 -4.88 -1.26
CA CYS A 158 -1.67 -5.72 -1.04
C CYS A 158 -0.45 -5.15 -1.80
N ILE A 159 0.74 -5.30 -1.21
CA ILE A 159 1.95 -4.57 -1.64
C ILE A 159 2.76 -5.28 -2.74
N THR A 160 2.16 -6.20 -3.48
CA THR A 160 2.80 -7.06 -4.48
C THR A 160 3.49 -6.26 -5.59
N ASN A 161 2.84 -5.22 -6.13
CA ASN A 161 3.41 -4.39 -7.20
C ASN A 161 4.69 -3.69 -6.76
N ILE A 162 4.68 -3.14 -5.55
CA ILE A 162 5.81 -2.42 -4.97
C ILE A 162 6.97 -3.35 -4.63
N ALA A 163 6.68 -4.50 -3.99
CA ALA A 163 7.69 -5.52 -3.73
C ALA A 163 8.33 -6.02 -5.03
N SER A 164 7.52 -6.27 -6.06
CA SER A 164 8.02 -6.68 -7.38
C SER A 164 8.91 -5.62 -8.02
N ALA A 165 8.54 -4.35 -7.93
CA ALA A 165 9.37 -3.25 -8.44
C ALA A 165 10.73 -3.17 -7.71
N ILE A 166 10.73 -3.31 -6.38
CA ILE A 166 11.95 -3.35 -5.56
C ILE A 166 12.83 -4.55 -5.92
N LEU A 167 12.24 -5.73 -6.16
CA LEU A 167 12.97 -6.93 -6.55
C LEU A 167 13.58 -6.82 -7.96
N ILE A 168 12.91 -6.13 -8.90
CA ILE A 168 13.39 -5.93 -10.27
C ILE A 168 14.51 -4.87 -10.31
N GLU A 169 14.32 -3.73 -9.61
CA GLU A 169 15.28 -2.63 -9.59
C GLU A 169 15.45 -2.10 -8.14
N PRO A 170 16.33 -2.72 -7.36
CA PRO A 170 16.51 -2.34 -5.95
C PRO A 170 16.95 -0.89 -5.72
N LYS A 171 17.54 -0.22 -6.72
CA LYS A 171 17.96 1.18 -6.60
C LYS A 171 16.81 2.15 -6.40
N ILE A 172 15.56 1.74 -6.69
CA ILE A 172 14.40 2.59 -6.40
C ILE A 172 14.21 2.87 -4.91
N ILE A 173 14.75 2.01 -4.02
CA ILE A 173 14.71 2.18 -2.56
C ILE A 173 15.21 3.57 -2.14
N GLU A 174 16.22 4.10 -2.81
CA GLU A 174 16.80 5.41 -2.52
C GLU A 174 15.96 6.59 -3.06
N ARG A 175 14.95 6.30 -3.89
CA ARG A 175 14.22 7.30 -4.69
C ARG A 175 12.73 7.35 -4.41
N ILE A 176 12.24 6.49 -3.54
CA ILE A 176 10.83 6.42 -3.16
C ILE A 176 10.65 6.56 -1.65
N VAL A 177 9.45 6.98 -1.26
CA VAL A 177 8.92 6.86 0.10
C VAL A 177 7.58 6.15 0.00
N ILE A 178 7.41 5.05 0.72
CA ILE A 178 6.15 4.32 0.74
C ILE A 178 5.26 4.86 1.86
N VAL A 179 3.97 5.08 1.59
CA VAL A 179 2.95 5.38 2.61
C VAL A 179 1.86 4.33 2.49
N TRP A 180 1.92 3.30 3.32
CA TRP A 180 1.11 2.09 3.19
C TRP A 180 -0.01 2.02 4.22
N LEU A 181 -1.24 1.84 3.75
CA LEU A 181 -2.33 1.34 4.59
C LEU A 181 -2.25 -0.18 4.64
N GLY A 182 -1.77 -0.73 5.73
CA GLY A 182 -1.63 -2.17 5.86
C GLY A 182 -1.04 -2.60 7.20
N GLY A 183 -1.36 -3.81 7.59
CA GLY A 183 -1.00 -4.36 8.89
C GLY A 183 -1.69 -3.68 10.06
N ASN A 184 -1.24 -4.01 11.24
CA ASN A 184 -1.72 -3.45 12.51
C ASN A 184 -0.56 -2.81 13.28
N SER A 185 -0.84 -2.12 14.39
CA SER A 185 0.21 -1.56 15.23
C SER A 185 1.12 -2.64 15.81
N LEU A 186 2.32 -2.24 16.25
CA LEU A 186 3.31 -3.19 16.79
C LEU A 186 2.80 -3.96 18.01
N ASP A 187 1.91 -3.34 18.81
CA ASP A 187 1.34 -3.95 20.02
C ASP A 187 0.09 -4.78 19.74
N TRP A 188 -0.35 -4.85 18.48
CA TRP A 188 -1.51 -5.68 18.12
C TRP A 188 -1.11 -7.16 18.06
N PRO A 189 -1.95 -8.10 18.55
CA PRO A 189 -1.55 -9.51 18.72
C PRO A 189 -1.14 -10.23 17.44
N HIS A 190 -1.58 -9.76 16.27
CA HIS A 190 -1.28 -10.34 14.98
C HIS A 190 -1.36 -9.29 13.86
N GLN A 191 -0.78 -9.62 12.71
CA GLN A 191 -0.81 -8.79 11.51
C GLN A 191 -1.75 -9.34 10.43
N LYS A 192 -2.77 -10.10 10.84
CA LYS A 192 -3.80 -10.66 9.95
C LYS A 192 -4.80 -9.58 9.56
N GLU A 193 -4.32 -8.60 8.85
CA GLU A 193 -5.04 -7.51 8.21
C GLU A 193 -5.09 -7.81 6.71
N PHE A 194 -6.15 -7.40 6.01
CA PHE A 194 -6.43 -7.87 4.66
C PHE A 194 -5.29 -7.58 3.67
N ASN A 195 -4.82 -6.34 3.59
CA ASN A 195 -3.78 -5.92 2.64
C ASN A 195 -2.45 -6.64 2.89
N LEU A 196 -2.02 -6.75 4.15
CA LEU A 196 -0.80 -7.45 4.49
C LEU A 196 -0.93 -8.97 4.29
N MET A 197 -2.06 -9.54 4.67
CA MET A 197 -2.26 -10.99 4.65
C MET A 197 -2.43 -11.54 3.22
N GLN A 198 -2.89 -10.73 2.27
CA GLN A 198 -3.02 -11.14 0.86
C GLN A 198 -1.67 -11.54 0.26
N ASP A 199 -0.58 -10.83 0.61
CA ASP A 199 0.77 -11.19 0.15
C ASP A 199 1.82 -10.93 1.25
N VAL A 200 1.91 -11.88 2.18
CA VAL A 200 2.88 -11.84 3.28
C VAL A 200 4.32 -11.76 2.78
N LYS A 201 4.63 -12.44 1.67
CA LYS A 201 5.99 -12.43 1.08
C LYS A 201 6.35 -11.06 0.52
N ALA A 202 5.41 -10.39 -0.14
CA ALA A 202 5.63 -9.01 -0.59
C ALA A 202 5.84 -8.05 0.58
N ALA A 203 5.05 -8.17 1.64
CA ALA A 203 5.23 -7.39 2.86
C ALA A 203 6.59 -7.65 3.52
N GLN A 204 7.05 -8.91 3.58
CA GLN A 204 8.40 -9.28 4.06
C GLN A 204 9.50 -8.64 3.21
N VAL A 205 9.38 -8.68 1.88
CA VAL A 205 10.34 -8.02 0.97
C VAL A 205 10.44 -6.54 1.29
N VAL A 206 9.34 -5.84 1.35
CA VAL A 206 9.31 -4.38 1.59
C VAL A 206 9.90 -4.03 2.95
N LEU A 207 9.47 -4.70 4.03
CA LEU A 207 9.97 -4.45 5.39
C LEU A 207 11.45 -4.80 5.55
N ASN A 208 11.96 -5.76 4.77
CA ASN A 208 13.37 -6.18 4.82
C ASN A 208 14.28 -5.35 3.89
N SER A 209 13.71 -4.67 2.89
CA SER A 209 14.49 -3.94 1.88
C SER A 209 15.19 -2.68 2.41
N GLY A 210 14.73 -2.15 3.54
CA GLY A 210 15.23 -0.88 4.07
C GLY A 210 14.68 0.36 3.36
N VAL A 211 13.68 0.23 2.51
CA VAL A 211 12.99 1.36 1.88
C VAL A 211 12.34 2.25 2.95
N PRO A 212 12.40 3.59 2.82
CA PRO A 212 11.64 4.49 3.70
C PRO A 212 10.15 4.19 3.60
N ILE A 213 9.52 3.82 4.72
CA ILE A 213 8.10 3.46 4.78
C ILE A 213 7.40 4.12 5.96
N VAL A 214 6.22 4.65 5.69
CA VAL A 214 5.25 5.15 6.67
C VAL A 214 4.07 4.18 6.66
N ILE A 215 3.73 3.61 7.79
CA ILE A 215 2.63 2.65 7.92
C ILE A 215 1.43 3.34 8.59
N MET A 216 0.25 3.16 8.00
CA MET A 216 -1.05 3.48 8.58
C MET A 216 -1.65 2.17 9.11
N PRO A 217 -1.49 1.83 10.40
CA PRO A 217 -1.97 0.58 10.94
C PRO A 217 -3.50 0.54 10.97
N CYS A 218 -4.11 -0.53 10.46
CA CYS A 218 -5.56 -0.67 10.51
C CYS A 218 -6.05 -0.69 11.97
N GLN A 219 -5.53 -1.60 12.80
CA GLN A 219 -5.86 -1.68 14.21
C GLN A 219 -4.71 -1.17 15.09
N PRO A 220 -5.01 -0.41 16.15
CA PRO A 220 -6.28 0.26 16.48
C PRO A 220 -6.39 1.65 15.85
N VAL A 221 -5.44 2.08 14.99
CA VAL A 221 -5.25 3.48 14.59
C VAL A 221 -6.34 3.93 13.61
N VAL A 222 -6.47 3.24 12.47
CA VAL A 222 -7.42 3.67 11.42
C VAL A 222 -8.84 3.14 11.67
N SER A 223 -9.00 2.12 12.50
CA SER A 223 -10.28 1.43 12.75
C SER A 223 -11.42 2.33 13.28
N HIS A 224 -11.11 3.53 13.78
CA HIS A 224 -12.13 4.49 14.20
C HIS A 224 -12.49 5.54 13.14
N PHE A 225 -11.91 5.47 11.94
CA PHE A 225 -12.19 6.40 10.83
C PHE A 225 -13.48 6.00 10.09
N HIS A 226 -14.58 5.95 10.83
CA HIS A 226 -15.89 5.54 10.33
C HIS A 226 -16.65 6.69 9.68
N THR A 227 -17.41 6.36 8.62
CA THR A 227 -18.53 7.15 8.12
C THR A 227 -19.81 6.32 8.12
N THR A 228 -20.95 6.98 7.92
CA THR A 228 -22.28 6.36 7.87
C THR A 228 -23.02 6.81 6.61
N ILE A 229 -24.06 6.07 6.19
CA ILE A 229 -24.90 6.47 5.05
C ILE A 229 -25.52 7.84 5.26
N PRO A 230 -26.14 8.18 6.41
CA PRO A 230 -26.67 9.53 6.65
C PRO A 230 -25.62 10.64 6.54
N GLU A 231 -24.38 10.41 6.99
CA GLU A 231 -23.30 11.39 6.86
C GLU A 231 -22.93 11.59 5.38
N LEU A 232 -22.78 10.50 4.62
CA LEU A 232 -22.49 10.55 3.20
C LEU A 232 -23.64 11.20 2.40
N GLU A 233 -24.90 10.91 2.74
CA GLU A 233 -26.05 11.57 2.11
C GLU A 233 -26.03 13.08 2.35
N TYR A 234 -25.77 13.52 3.58
CA TYR A 234 -25.72 14.93 3.93
C TYR A 234 -24.67 15.70 3.12
N TYR A 235 -23.47 15.13 2.97
CA TYR A 235 -22.36 15.83 2.32
C TYR A 235 -22.28 15.63 0.81
N LEU A 236 -22.69 14.47 0.27
CA LEU A 236 -22.40 14.07 -1.10
C LEU A 236 -23.62 14.01 -2.02
N LYS A 237 -24.83 13.74 -1.49
CA LYS A 237 -26.04 13.54 -2.30
C LYS A 237 -26.35 14.75 -3.18
N GLY A 238 -26.46 14.53 -4.50
CA GLY A 238 -26.80 15.56 -5.48
C GLY A 238 -25.74 16.63 -5.70
N LYS A 239 -24.51 16.42 -5.25
CA LYS A 239 -23.41 17.40 -5.45
C LYS A 239 -22.83 17.34 -6.85
N ASN A 240 -22.52 16.16 -7.33
CA ASN A 240 -22.02 15.88 -8.69
C ASN A 240 -22.03 14.37 -8.93
N ALA A 241 -21.76 13.96 -10.17
CA ALA A 241 -21.84 12.55 -10.58
C ALA A 241 -20.87 11.63 -9.79
N LEU A 242 -19.68 12.10 -9.43
CA LEU A 242 -18.73 11.32 -8.63
C LEU A 242 -19.25 11.13 -7.19
N SER A 243 -19.72 12.20 -6.55
CA SER A 243 -20.27 12.15 -5.21
C SER A 243 -21.48 11.22 -5.11
N ASP A 244 -22.40 11.29 -6.09
CA ASP A 244 -23.56 10.40 -6.17
C ASP A 244 -23.13 8.94 -6.42
N TYR A 245 -22.09 8.72 -7.22
CA TYR A 245 -21.54 7.38 -7.45
C TYR A 245 -20.95 6.78 -6.18
N LEU A 246 -20.11 7.53 -5.45
CA LEU A 246 -19.50 7.09 -4.19
C LEU A 246 -20.56 6.75 -3.14
N LEU A 247 -21.57 7.61 -2.99
CA LEU A 247 -22.71 7.36 -2.10
C LEU A 247 -23.46 6.10 -2.51
N LYS A 248 -23.81 5.95 -3.81
CA LYS A 248 -24.53 4.80 -4.33
C LYS A 248 -23.76 3.51 -4.09
N SER A 249 -22.47 3.48 -4.40
CA SER A 249 -21.60 2.30 -4.18
C SER A 249 -21.56 1.91 -2.71
N THR A 250 -21.52 2.88 -1.81
CA THR A 250 -21.53 2.64 -0.37
C THR A 250 -22.87 2.05 0.09
N VAL A 251 -23.99 2.60 -0.39
CA VAL A 251 -25.33 2.06 -0.07
C VAL A 251 -25.48 0.63 -0.58
N GLU A 252 -25.04 0.34 -1.80
CA GLU A 252 -25.06 -1.02 -2.37
C GLU A 252 -24.18 -1.99 -1.56
N TYR A 253 -23.00 -1.53 -1.12
CA TYR A 253 -22.09 -2.34 -0.31
C TYR A 253 -22.66 -2.66 1.08
N SER A 254 -23.43 -1.76 1.68
CA SER A 254 -24.07 -1.98 2.98
C SER A 254 -25.12 -3.09 2.99
N LYS A 255 -25.58 -3.50 1.81
CA LYS A 255 -26.65 -4.52 1.62
C LYS A 255 -27.92 -4.23 2.42
N GLY A 256 -28.18 -2.95 2.71
CA GLY A 256 -29.34 -2.51 3.49
C GLY A 256 -29.26 -2.76 4.98
N ALA A 257 -28.05 -3.00 5.53
CA ALA A 257 -27.88 -3.19 6.96
C ALA A 257 -28.25 -1.91 7.74
N GLU A 258 -29.08 -2.05 8.77
CA GLU A 258 -29.43 -0.97 9.71
C GLU A 258 -28.23 -0.63 10.59
N THR A 259 -28.15 0.64 11.06
CA THR A 259 -27.09 1.11 11.96
C THR A 259 -25.66 0.83 11.47
N TRP A 260 -25.47 0.70 10.16
CA TRP A 260 -24.21 0.35 9.54
C TRP A 260 -23.26 1.56 9.47
N SER A 261 -21.99 1.30 9.70
CA SER A 261 -20.91 2.24 9.44
C SER A 261 -19.76 1.54 8.72
N LYS A 262 -19.01 2.29 7.93
CA LYS A 262 -17.83 1.79 7.22
C LYS A 262 -16.60 2.59 7.60
N VAL A 263 -15.54 1.92 7.94
CA VAL A 263 -14.22 2.54 8.03
C VAL A 263 -13.74 2.83 6.61
N ILE A 264 -13.36 4.06 6.33
CA ILE A 264 -12.83 4.49 5.03
C ILE A 264 -11.29 4.47 5.14
N TRP A 265 -10.75 3.27 5.24
CA TRP A 265 -9.34 3.00 5.58
C TRP A 265 -8.35 3.79 4.71
N ASP A 266 -8.46 3.67 3.41
CA ASP A 266 -7.48 4.02 2.41
C ASP A 266 -7.24 5.52 2.27
N VAL A 267 -8.25 6.32 2.57
CA VAL A 267 -8.16 7.79 2.59
C VAL A 267 -7.04 8.25 3.52
N THR A 268 -6.74 7.51 4.59
CA THR A 268 -5.77 7.93 5.60
C THR A 268 -4.34 7.99 5.08
N ALA A 269 -3.93 7.08 4.20
CA ALA A 269 -2.61 7.12 3.57
C ALA A 269 -2.44 8.38 2.69
N VAL A 270 -3.49 8.75 1.95
CA VAL A 270 -3.53 9.99 1.16
C VAL A 270 -3.58 11.21 2.07
N ALA A 271 -4.40 11.19 3.13
CA ALA A 271 -4.58 12.29 4.07
C ALA A 271 -3.27 12.67 4.78
N TRP A 272 -2.40 11.70 5.07
CA TRP A 272 -1.09 11.97 5.64
C TRP A 272 -0.21 12.82 4.70
N LEU A 273 -0.32 12.65 3.38
CA LEU A 273 0.38 13.49 2.40
C LEU A 273 -0.27 14.87 2.23
N VAL A 274 -1.58 14.96 2.40
CA VAL A 274 -2.32 16.23 2.32
C VAL A 274 -2.00 17.11 3.52
N ASN A 275 -2.09 16.56 4.72
CA ASN A 275 -1.73 17.25 5.95
C ASN A 275 -1.31 16.25 7.06
N PRO A 276 0.00 16.06 7.24
CA PRO A 276 0.52 15.12 8.23
C PRO A 276 0.11 15.42 9.69
N SER A 277 -0.27 16.67 9.99
CA SER A 277 -0.69 17.03 11.35
C SER A 277 -1.99 16.36 11.79
N TRP A 278 -2.80 15.90 10.83
CA TRP A 278 -4.02 15.15 11.11
C TRP A 278 -3.77 13.71 11.52
N ILE A 279 -2.57 13.18 11.23
CA ILE A 279 -2.20 11.79 11.50
C ILE A 279 -0.83 11.76 12.19
N PRO A 280 -0.76 12.05 13.49
CA PRO A 280 0.46 11.93 14.29
C PRO A 280 1.11 10.55 14.14
N SER A 281 2.43 10.54 14.06
CA SER A 281 3.20 9.31 13.79
C SER A 281 4.56 9.36 14.48
N ASN A 282 5.10 8.21 14.85
CA ASN A 282 6.38 8.06 15.53
C ASN A 282 7.37 7.25 14.67
N LEU A 283 8.67 7.48 14.91
CA LEU A 283 9.72 6.60 14.42
C LEU A 283 9.80 5.35 15.30
N VAL A 284 9.82 4.20 14.66
CA VAL A 284 9.96 2.88 15.29
C VAL A 284 10.91 2.03 14.47
N HIS A 285 11.56 1.03 15.09
CA HIS A 285 12.35 0.07 14.31
C HIS A 285 11.43 -0.81 13.45
N SER A 286 11.84 -1.05 12.20
CA SER A 286 11.13 -1.95 11.30
C SER A 286 10.98 -3.33 11.93
N PRO A 287 9.76 -3.87 12.08
CA PRO A 287 9.58 -5.20 12.64
C PRO A 287 10.04 -6.29 11.66
N VAL A 288 10.29 -7.47 12.19
CA VAL A 288 10.38 -8.70 11.39
C VAL A 288 8.97 -9.27 11.25
N LEU A 289 8.46 -9.35 10.02
CA LEU A 289 7.20 -10.02 9.74
C LEU A 289 7.45 -11.53 9.63
N THR A 290 6.85 -12.30 10.53
CA THR A 290 6.98 -13.76 10.57
C THR A 290 6.00 -14.43 9.59
N ASP A 291 6.25 -15.70 9.25
CA ASP A 291 5.32 -16.51 8.44
C ASP A 291 3.99 -16.81 9.14
N GLN A 292 3.94 -16.64 10.48
CA GLN A 292 2.70 -16.74 11.28
C GLN A 292 1.87 -15.45 11.23
N VAL A 293 2.31 -14.46 10.44
CA VAL A 293 1.66 -13.15 10.30
C VAL A 293 1.60 -12.41 11.64
N THR A 294 2.76 -12.34 12.30
CA THR A 294 3.00 -11.56 13.52
C THR A 294 4.25 -10.70 13.35
N TYR A 295 4.35 -9.63 14.12
CA TYR A 295 5.58 -8.84 14.20
C TYR A 295 6.47 -9.33 15.33
N SER A 296 7.76 -9.47 15.02
CA SER A 296 8.81 -9.67 16.02
C SER A 296 9.69 -8.42 16.10
N VAL A 297 10.03 -8.00 17.31
CA VAL A 297 10.82 -6.78 17.54
C VAL A 297 12.30 -7.08 17.37
N ASP A 298 12.96 -6.32 16.50
CA ASP A 298 14.41 -6.30 16.35
C ASP A 298 14.90 -4.84 16.30
N ARG A 299 15.51 -4.40 17.41
CA ARG A 299 15.98 -3.01 17.56
C ARG A 299 17.27 -2.70 16.80
N SER A 300 17.88 -3.67 16.14
CA SER A 300 19.02 -3.46 15.26
C SER A 300 18.63 -3.05 13.83
N ARG A 301 17.34 -3.18 13.48
CA ARG A 301 16.82 -2.84 12.16
C ARG A 301 16.67 -1.34 11.98
N HIS A 302 16.63 -0.91 10.73
CA HIS A 302 16.40 0.47 10.32
C HIS A 302 15.09 1.04 10.88
N PHE A 303 15.00 2.37 10.93
CA PHE A 303 13.76 3.04 11.30
C PHE A 303 12.74 3.07 10.18
N ILE A 304 11.48 2.99 10.58
CA ILE A 304 10.28 3.28 9.78
C ILE A 304 9.44 4.29 10.55
N ARG A 305 8.41 4.85 9.92
CA ARG A 305 7.41 5.67 10.61
C ARG A 305 6.09 4.92 10.71
N MET A 306 5.39 5.07 11.84
CA MET A 306 4.09 4.43 12.07
C MET A 306 3.12 5.45 12.66
N ALA A 307 1.93 5.55 12.08
CA ALA A 307 0.85 6.39 12.61
C ALA A 307 0.38 5.86 13.97
N THR A 308 0.00 6.78 14.85
CA THR A 308 -0.41 6.46 16.23
C THR A 308 -1.85 6.82 16.53
N THR A 309 -2.40 7.78 15.79
CA THR A 309 -3.79 8.23 15.88
C THR A 309 -4.14 9.05 14.65
N LEU A 310 -5.39 9.47 14.52
CA LEU A 310 -5.82 10.39 13.48
C LEU A 310 -6.92 11.32 13.96
N ASN A 311 -7.02 12.50 13.35
CA ASN A 311 -8.12 13.45 13.54
C ASN A 311 -9.19 13.20 12.47
N ARG A 312 -10.18 12.40 12.82
CA ARG A 312 -11.28 12.02 11.93
C ARG A 312 -11.98 13.23 11.29
N ASP A 313 -12.33 14.19 12.09
CA ASP A 313 -13.21 15.28 11.66
C ASP A 313 -12.51 16.23 10.68
N ASP A 314 -11.24 16.50 10.89
CA ASP A 314 -10.46 17.33 9.96
C ASP A 314 -10.27 16.63 8.60
N ILE A 315 -10.01 15.33 8.61
CA ILE A 315 -9.83 14.53 7.38
C ILE A 315 -11.17 14.48 6.61
N PHE A 316 -12.27 14.13 7.25
CA PHE A 316 -13.59 14.08 6.58
C PHE A 316 -14.06 15.46 6.09
N ARG A 317 -13.80 16.52 6.84
CA ARG A 317 -14.11 17.87 6.39
C ARG A 317 -13.40 18.20 5.07
N ASP A 318 -12.12 17.92 4.98
CA ASP A 318 -11.34 18.17 3.76
C ASP A 318 -11.79 17.26 2.61
N LEU A 319 -11.97 15.96 2.86
CA LEU A 319 -12.45 14.98 1.91
C LEU A 319 -13.80 15.39 1.30
N PHE A 320 -14.80 15.65 2.15
CA PHE A 320 -16.15 16.00 1.69
C PHE A 320 -16.18 17.32 0.95
N ASN A 321 -15.43 18.32 1.40
CA ASN A 321 -15.32 19.60 0.70
C ASN A 321 -14.74 19.42 -0.72
N LYS A 322 -13.73 18.60 -0.88
CA LYS A 322 -13.13 18.31 -2.21
C LYS A 322 -14.08 17.53 -3.10
N LEU A 323 -14.72 16.49 -2.57
CA LEU A 323 -15.67 15.67 -3.33
C LEU A 323 -16.89 16.48 -3.76
N ALA A 324 -17.49 17.23 -2.84
CA ALA A 324 -18.68 18.06 -3.12
C ALA A 324 -18.35 19.28 -4.00
N GLY A 325 -17.13 19.81 -3.92
CA GLY A 325 -16.68 20.98 -4.68
C GLY A 325 -16.21 20.68 -6.11
N MET A 326 -16.19 19.42 -6.54
CA MET A 326 -15.81 19.04 -7.90
C MET A 326 -16.86 19.61 -8.89
N LYS A 327 -16.37 20.37 -9.88
CA LYS A 327 -17.17 20.98 -10.96
C LYS A 327 -17.13 20.16 -12.22
#